data_e55e2539b47ec16c8817ce4b256e7b75
#
_entry.id   e55e2539b47ec16c8817ce4b256e7b75
#
_cell.length_a   1.000
_cell.length_b   1.000
_cell.length_c   1.000
_cell.angle_alpha   90.00
_cell.angle_beta   90.00
_cell.angle_gamma   90.00
#
_symmetry.space_group_name_H-M   'P 1'
#
loop_
_entity.id
_entity.type
_entity.pdbx_description
1 polymer ?
#
loop_
_entity_poly.entity_id
_entity_poly.type
_entity_poly.pdbx_seq_one_letter_code
_entity_poly.pdbx_strand_id
1 'polypeptide(L)'
;ESCLATRIKTGQRLDIALMAQLDELEEDIRSLGITLVRARWNNGEIRLEVRSEDFPVIMANRDKVIDLARNRGFSMISLDLSGYGSHNSNKEMVP
;
A
#
# COMPACT_ATOMS: atom_id res chain seq x y z
N GLU A 1 -5.93 -6.26 -16.72
CA GLU A 1 -5.64 -7.17 -15.65
C GLU A 1 -6.48 -6.88 -14.44
N SER A 2 -7.06 -7.89 -13.88
CA SER A 2 -7.91 -7.69 -12.73
C SER A 2 -7.11 -7.19 -11.52
N CYS A 3 -5.86 -7.63 -11.39
CA CYS A 3 -5.07 -7.22 -10.25
C CYS A 3 -4.76 -5.73 -10.27
N LEU A 4 -4.64 -5.14 -11.44
CA LEU A 4 -4.45 -3.70 -11.53
C LEU A 4 -5.73 -2.97 -11.17
N ALA A 5 -6.85 -3.47 -11.63
CA ALA A 5 -8.12 -2.81 -11.38
C ALA A 5 -8.46 -2.80 -9.89
N THR A 6 -8.06 -3.82 -9.15
CA THR A 6 -8.39 -3.89 -7.73
C THR A 6 -7.65 -2.88 -6.89
N ARG A 7 -6.65 -2.22 -7.43
CA ARG A 7 -5.86 -1.24 -6.68
C ARG A 7 -6.47 0.15 -6.76
N ILE A 8 -7.46 0.31 -7.61
CA ILE A 8 -8.16 1.58 -7.76
C ILE A 8 -9.60 1.34 -7.38
N LYS A 9 -10.14 2.31 -6.65
CA LYS A 9 -11.50 2.22 -6.18
C LYS A 9 -12.46 2.02 -7.36
N THR A 10 -13.43 1.16 -7.18
CA THR A 10 -14.45 0.90 -8.19
C THR A 10 -15.12 2.20 -8.60
N GLY A 11 -15.27 2.39 -9.89
CA GLY A 11 -15.87 3.58 -10.43
C GLY A 11 -14.88 4.66 -10.80
N GLN A 12 -13.63 4.48 -10.38
CA GLN A 12 -12.58 5.41 -10.75
C GLN A 12 -12.06 5.07 -12.13
N ARG A 13 -11.65 6.10 -12.83
CA ARG A 13 -11.04 5.89 -14.11
C ARG A 13 -9.69 5.22 -13.97
N LEU A 14 -9.44 4.24 -14.81
CA LEU A 14 -8.15 3.57 -14.81
C LEU A 14 -7.08 4.51 -15.34
N ASP A 15 -6.01 4.65 -14.60
CA ASP A 15 -4.94 5.58 -14.94
C ASP A 15 -3.62 4.82 -14.93
N ILE A 16 -3.03 4.67 -16.10
CA ILE A 16 -1.79 3.90 -16.27
C ILE A 16 -0.64 4.56 -15.49
N ALA A 17 -0.58 5.89 -15.54
CA ALA A 17 0.48 6.59 -14.82
C ALA A 17 0.34 6.38 -13.32
N LEU A 18 -0.88 6.40 -12.81
CA LEU A 18 -1.11 6.14 -11.40
C LEU A 18 -0.70 4.73 -11.02
N MET A 19 -1.03 3.75 -11.87
CA MET A 19 -0.65 2.37 -11.60
C MET A 19 0.86 2.23 -11.53
N ALA A 20 1.58 2.89 -12.44
CA ALA A 20 3.02 2.86 -12.43
C ALA A 20 3.58 3.48 -11.16
N GLN A 21 2.99 4.57 -10.70
CA GLN A 21 3.43 5.21 -9.47
C GLN A 21 3.22 4.31 -8.26
N LEU A 22 2.11 3.59 -8.22
CA LEU A 22 1.84 2.65 -7.14
C LEU A 22 2.85 1.51 -7.14
N ASP A 23 3.16 0.99 -8.33
CA ASP A 23 4.14 -0.09 -8.45
C ASP A 23 5.51 0.37 -7.97
N GLU A 24 5.90 1.59 -8.36
CA GLU A 24 7.19 2.12 -7.96
C GLU A 24 7.26 2.38 -6.47
N LEU A 25 6.16 2.84 -5.89
CA LEU A 25 6.13 3.04 -4.44
C LEU A 25 6.28 1.71 -3.72
N GLU A 26 5.59 0.68 -4.19
CA GLU A 26 5.73 -0.66 -3.59
C GLU A 26 7.17 -1.14 -3.68
N GLU A 27 7.82 -0.87 -4.80
CA GLU A 27 9.22 -1.26 -4.96
C GLU A 27 10.11 -0.50 -3.97
N ASP A 28 9.85 0.78 -3.81
CA ASP A 28 10.59 1.58 -2.84
C ASP A 28 10.44 1.02 -1.42
N ILE A 29 9.22 0.63 -1.07
CA ILE A 29 8.97 0.06 0.25
C ILE A 29 9.69 -1.28 0.40
N ARG A 30 9.69 -2.10 -0.65
CA ARG A 30 10.39 -3.38 -0.59
C ARG A 30 11.87 -3.20 -0.36
N SER A 31 12.43 -2.10 -0.82
CA SER A 31 13.86 -1.84 -0.64
C SER A 31 14.21 -1.61 0.84
N LEU A 32 13.23 -1.40 1.69
CA LEU A 32 13.45 -1.27 3.12
C LEU A 32 13.55 -2.62 3.82
N GLY A 33 13.38 -3.70 3.07
CA GLY A 33 13.45 -5.04 3.64
C GLY A 33 12.11 -5.71 3.82
N ILE A 34 11.07 -5.10 3.26
CA ILE A 34 9.72 -5.65 3.37
C ILE A 34 9.42 -6.46 2.12
N THR A 35 9.07 -7.73 2.31
CA THR A 35 8.87 -8.65 1.20
C THR A 35 7.52 -8.44 0.53
N LEU A 36 6.47 -8.35 1.32
CA LEU A 36 5.11 -8.25 0.81
C LEU A 36 4.53 -6.90 1.19
N VAL A 37 4.16 -6.13 0.18
CA VAL A 37 3.53 -4.84 0.40
C VAL A 37 2.54 -4.58 -0.71
N ARG A 38 1.43 -3.97 -0.37
CA ARG A 38 0.45 -3.52 -1.33
C ARG A 38 0.09 -2.07 -1.02
N ALA A 39 0.15 -1.24 -2.04
CA ALA A 39 -0.26 0.16 -1.91
C ALA A 39 -1.64 0.31 -2.55
N ARG A 40 -2.62 0.72 -1.74
CA ARG A 40 -3.99 0.93 -2.19
C ARG A 40 -4.24 2.41 -2.31
N TRP A 41 -4.77 2.84 -3.45
CA TRP A 41 -5.05 4.24 -3.69
C TRP A 41 -6.54 4.52 -3.54
N ASN A 42 -6.85 5.63 -2.89
CA ASN A 42 -8.24 6.05 -2.72
C ASN A 42 -8.25 7.57 -2.63
N ASN A 43 -8.56 8.23 -3.76
CA ASN A 43 -8.70 9.69 -3.80
C ASN A 43 -7.47 10.42 -3.26
N GLY A 44 -6.29 10.01 -3.72
CA GLY A 44 -5.05 10.67 -3.35
C GLY A 44 -4.42 10.17 -2.08
N GLU A 45 -5.11 9.30 -1.38
CA GLU A 45 -4.60 8.71 -0.15
C GLU A 45 -4.08 7.31 -0.43
N ILE A 46 -2.92 6.99 0.14
CA ILE A 46 -2.33 5.66 0.01
C ILE A 46 -2.49 4.93 1.32
N ARG A 47 -2.98 3.71 1.25
CA ARG A 47 -3.01 2.82 2.41
C ARG A 47 -2.06 1.66 2.13
N LEU A 48 -1.06 1.51 2.99
CA LEU A 48 -0.11 0.42 2.85
C LEU A 48 -0.60 -0.80 3.61
N GLU A 49 -0.44 -1.95 2.97
CA GLU A 49 -0.74 -3.24 3.59
C GLU A 49 0.55 -4.04 3.60
N VAL A 50 1.05 -4.35 4.78
CA VAL A 50 2.23 -5.20 4.95
C VAL A 50 1.89 -6.21 6.04
N ARG A 51 2.69 -7.27 6.12
CA ARG A 51 2.48 -8.26 7.17
C ARG A 51 2.72 -7.62 8.53
N SER A 52 2.00 -8.08 9.53
CA SER A 52 2.13 -7.51 10.87
C SER A 52 3.55 -7.61 11.39
N GLU A 53 4.28 -8.64 10.98
CA GLU A 53 5.66 -8.81 11.40
C GLU A 53 6.57 -7.73 10.82
N ASP A 54 6.11 -7.03 9.79
CA ASP A 54 6.87 -5.94 9.17
C ASP A 54 6.46 -4.58 9.69
N PHE A 55 5.48 -4.49 10.55
CA PHE A 55 5.08 -3.21 11.12
C PHE A 55 6.25 -2.48 11.78
N PRO A 56 7.09 -3.16 12.56
CA PRO A 56 8.22 -2.44 13.17
C PRO A 56 9.14 -1.81 12.14
N VAL A 57 9.33 -2.45 10.99
CA VAL A 57 10.16 -1.89 9.93
C VAL A 57 9.55 -0.60 9.40
N ILE A 58 8.24 -0.62 9.17
CA ILE A 58 7.54 0.58 8.71
C ILE A 58 7.67 1.70 9.73
N MET A 59 7.46 1.39 10.99
CA MET A 59 7.52 2.41 12.03
C MET A 59 8.93 2.97 12.21
N ALA A 60 9.93 2.10 12.08
CA ALA A 60 11.31 2.54 12.20
C ALA A 60 11.72 3.44 11.04
N ASN A 61 11.06 3.29 9.89
CA ASN A 61 11.35 4.07 8.69
C ASN A 61 10.23 5.05 8.38
N ARG A 62 9.49 5.45 9.38
CA ARG A 62 8.28 6.25 9.20
C ARG A 62 8.50 7.47 8.32
N ASP A 63 9.52 8.27 8.63
CA ASP A 63 9.74 9.50 7.88
C ASP A 63 10.12 9.20 6.44
N LYS A 64 10.90 8.15 6.24
CA LYS A 64 11.32 7.78 4.90
C LYS A 64 10.13 7.31 4.07
N VAL A 65 9.24 6.54 4.68
CA VAL A 65 8.04 6.05 4.00
C VAL A 65 7.17 7.23 3.59
N ILE A 66 7.01 8.19 4.48
CA ILE A 66 6.22 9.39 4.17
C ILE A 66 6.84 10.13 2.98
N ASP A 67 8.16 10.30 3.01
CA ASP A 67 8.84 11.01 1.91
C ASP A 67 8.71 10.25 0.60
N LEU A 68 8.81 8.94 0.63
CA LEU A 68 8.67 8.15 -0.58
C LEU A 68 7.30 8.34 -1.20
N ALA A 69 6.26 8.34 -0.37
CA ALA A 69 4.90 8.54 -0.87
C ALA A 69 4.72 9.95 -1.42
N ARG A 70 5.23 10.94 -0.72
CA ARG A 70 5.07 12.33 -1.16
C ARG A 70 5.83 12.61 -2.44
N ASN A 71 6.99 11.98 -2.59
CA ASN A 71 7.76 12.15 -3.83
C ASN A 71 7.05 11.57 -5.03
N ARG A 72 6.11 10.67 -4.80
CA ARG A 72 5.32 10.09 -5.87
C ARG A 72 3.98 10.80 -6.05
N GLY A 73 3.77 11.91 -5.33
CA GLY A 73 2.57 12.72 -5.49
C GLY A 73 1.43 12.36 -4.57
N PHE A 74 1.66 11.52 -3.57
CA PHE A 74 0.61 11.13 -2.63
C PHE A 74 0.78 11.92 -1.35
N SER A 75 -0.25 12.67 -0.99
CA SER A 75 -0.16 13.56 0.15
C SER A 75 -0.45 12.87 1.48
N MET A 76 -1.23 11.80 1.46
CA MET A 76 -1.60 11.11 2.68
C MET A 76 -1.26 9.64 2.56
N ILE A 77 -0.67 9.10 3.63
CA ILE A 77 -0.30 7.70 3.65
C ILE A 77 -0.67 7.13 5.01
N SER A 78 -1.23 5.94 5.01
CA SER A 78 -1.65 5.26 6.21
C SER A 78 -1.20 3.81 6.16
N LEU A 79 -1.25 3.16 7.30
CA LEU A 79 -0.90 1.75 7.42
C LEU A 79 -2.14 0.99 7.88
N ASP A 80 -2.50 -0.04 7.14
CA ASP A 80 -3.64 -0.87 7.49
C ASP A 80 -3.23 -1.81 8.63
N LEU A 81 -3.81 -1.60 9.78
CA LEU A 81 -3.46 -2.41 10.94
C LEU A 81 -3.92 -3.85 10.82
N SER A 82 -4.84 -4.11 9.90
CA SER A 82 -5.26 -5.49 9.64
C SER A 82 -4.19 -6.33 8.97
N GLY A 83 -3.25 -5.67 8.30
CA GLY A 83 -2.14 -6.36 7.70
C GLY A 83 -2.38 -6.79 6.27
N TYR A 84 -1.34 -7.34 5.67
CA TYR A 84 -1.37 -7.73 4.28
C TYR A 84 -2.30 -8.92 4.08
N GLY A 85 -3.20 -8.77 3.12
CA GLY A 85 -4.07 -9.87 2.74
C GLY A 85 -5.19 -10.18 3.70
N SER A 86 -5.29 -9.46 4.80
CA SER A 86 -6.30 -9.78 5.81
C SER A 86 -7.72 -9.60 5.29
N HIS A 87 -7.90 -8.71 4.32
CA HIS A 87 -9.23 -8.48 3.77
C HIS A 87 -9.74 -9.64 2.95
N ASN A 88 -8.86 -10.53 2.53
CA ASN A 88 -9.25 -11.69 1.75
C ASN A 88 -9.63 -12.87 2.61
N SER A 89 -9.22 -12.88 3.86
CA SER A 89 -9.44 -14.01 4.73
C SER A 89 -10.01 -13.61 6.07
N ASN A 90 -10.64 -12.46 6.12
CA ASN A 90 -11.07 -11.91 7.39
C ASN A 90 -12.11 -12.75 8.10
N LYS A 91 -12.87 -13.52 7.38
CA LYS A 91 -13.91 -14.29 8.01
C LYS A 91 -13.35 -15.40 8.87
N GLU A 92 -12.21 -15.92 8.52
CA GLU A 92 -11.60 -16.96 9.34
C GLU A 92 -10.88 -16.41 10.54
N MET A 93 -10.58 -15.15 10.48
CA MET A 93 -9.80 -14.54 11.54
C MET A 93 -10.57 -14.26 12.77
N VAL A 94 -11.86 -14.28 12.67
CA VAL A 94 -12.67 -13.93 13.81
C VAL A 94 -12.55 -14.99 14.86
N PRO A 95 -12.06 -14.66 16.01
CA PRO A 95 -11.93 -15.64 17.10
C PRO A 95 -13.24 -16.10 17.61
#